data_254f1e680adf46454712b196416e7ac4
#
_entry.id   254f1e680adf46454712b196416e7ac4
#
_cell.length_a   1.000
_cell.length_b   1.000
_cell.length_c   1.000
_cell.angle_alpha   90.00
_cell.angle_beta   90.00
_cell.angle_gamma   90.00
#
_symmetry.space_group_name_H-M   'P 1'
#
loop_
_entity.id
_entity.type
_entity.pdbx_description
1 polymer ?
#
loop_
_entity_poly.entity_id
_entity_poly.type
_entity_poly.pdbx_seq_one_letter_code
_entity_poly.pdbx_strand_id
1 'polypeptide(L)'
;VSQESILLVGAGGHAKACIDVIEREGRFSVKGLVGLSDEVGSQILDYSVLGTDGDLPLLLQECPNVLIAVGQIKSPEPRIRLFDQIKLNNCEFPAIVSPHAYVSPHSTLNAGTIVMHGAIINAGVVVGRNCIINSQSLIEHDVIISDHCHIATSATINGGVQIGLGTFVGSGSSVRQGTKIGEHCFIGMGRQVLSDCEAGALMP
;
A
#
# COMPACT_ATOMS: atom_id res chain seq x y z
N VAL A 1 11.14 -24.82 -5.08
CA VAL A 1 9.96 -24.59 -4.22
C VAL A 1 8.93 -23.93 -5.12
N SER A 2 7.71 -24.49 -5.23
CA SER A 2 6.61 -23.87 -5.97
C SER A 2 6.22 -22.57 -5.27
N GLN A 3 6.16 -21.48 -6.03
CA GLN A 3 5.69 -20.18 -5.50
C GLN A 3 4.20 -20.30 -5.13
N GLU A 4 3.81 -19.66 -4.04
CA GLU A 4 2.40 -19.51 -3.70
C GLU A 4 1.72 -18.54 -4.66
N SER A 5 0.43 -18.73 -4.92
CA SER A 5 -0.33 -17.80 -5.77
C SER A 5 -0.79 -16.59 -4.97
N ILE A 6 -0.85 -15.42 -5.62
CA ILE A 6 -1.44 -14.20 -5.06
C ILE A 6 -2.41 -13.56 -6.06
N LEU A 7 -3.58 -13.12 -5.56
CA LEU A 7 -4.60 -12.40 -6.31
C LEU A 7 -4.43 -10.89 -6.08
N LEU A 8 -4.45 -10.08 -7.14
CA LEU A 8 -4.43 -8.63 -7.01
C LEU A 8 -5.85 -8.07 -7.16
N VAL A 9 -6.26 -7.21 -6.25
CA VAL A 9 -7.56 -6.52 -6.34
C VAL A 9 -7.35 -5.08 -6.75
N GLY A 10 -7.73 -4.79 -7.99
CA GLY A 10 -7.48 -3.55 -8.72
C GLY A 10 -6.67 -3.82 -10.00
N ALA A 11 -7.12 -3.26 -11.13
CA ALA A 11 -6.53 -3.46 -12.46
C ALA A 11 -5.98 -2.15 -13.08
N GLY A 12 -5.81 -1.09 -12.28
CA GLY A 12 -5.32 0.21 -12.73
C GLY A 12 -3.80 0.31 -12.83
N GLY A 13 -3.31 1.54 -13.01
CA GLY A 13 -1.87 1.82 -13.13
C GLY A 13 -1.03 1.37 -11.94
N HIS A 14 -1.57 1.46 -10.71
CA HIS A 14 -0.87 1.00 -9.51
C HIS A 14 -0.66 -0.52 -9.50
N ALA A 15 -1.61 -1.28 -10.07
CA ALA A 15 -1.49 -2.74 -10.19
C ALA A 15 -0.25 -3.15 -10.99
N LYS A 16 0.11 -2.41 -12.04
CA LYS A 16 1.33 -2.68 -12.83
C LYS A 16 2.60 -2.59 -11.97
N ALA A 17 2.68 -1.58 -11.11
CA ALA A 17 3.80 -1.42 -10.21
C ALA A 17 3.81 -2.50 -9.10
N CYS A 18 2.63 -2.92 -8.62
CA CYS A 18 2.52 -4.04 -7.67
C CYS A 18 3.00 -5.35 -8.28
N ILE A 19 2.61 -5.63 -9.54
CA ILE A 19 3.06 -6.82 -10.29
C ILE A 19 4.58 -6.86 -10.36
N ASP A 20 5.21 -5.76 -10.80
CA ASP A 20 6.68 -5.69 -10.90
C ASP A 20 7.38 -5.97 -9.56
N VAL A 21 6.84 -5.46 -8.45
CA VAL A 21 7.39 -5.76 -7.13
C VAL A 21 7.23 -7.24 -6.77
N ILE A 22 6.06 -7.83 -6.99
CA ILE A 22 5.78 -9.25 -6.67
C ILE A 22 6.69 -10.18 -7.47
N GLU A 23 6.84 -9.93 -8.77
CA GLU A 23 7.72 -10.71 -9.64
C GLU A 23 9.17 -10.64 -9.18
N ARG A 24 9.65 -9.47 -8.76
CA ARG A 24 11.02 -9.26 -8.27
C ARG A 24 11.24 -9.85 -6.87
N GLU A 25 10.25 -9.80 -6.00
CA GLU A 25 10.30 -10.40 -4.66
C GLU A 25 10.35 -11.93 -4.74
N GLY A 26 9.60 -12.53 -5.64
CA GLY A 26 9.70 -13.94 -6.00
C GLY A 26 9.08 -14.95 -5.03
N ARG A 27 8.43 -14.54 -3.94
CA ARG A 27 7.68 -15.45 -3.05
C ARG A 27 6.38 -15.92 -3.69
N PHE A 28 5.73 -15.05 -4.44
CA PHE A 28 4.43 -15.29 -5.03
C PHE A 28 4.47 -15.27 -6.55
N SER A 29 3.56 -16.06 -7.16
CA SER A 29 3.20 -15.93 -8.57
C SER A 29 1.83 -15.26 -8.67
N VAL A 30 1.70 -14.25 -9.52
CA VAL A 30 0.43 -13.56 -9.74
C VAL A 30 -0.55 -14.50 -10.43
N LYS A 31 -1.68 -14.83 -9.79
CA LYS A 31 -2.77 -15.65 -10.37
C LYS A 31 -3.55 -14.87 -11.42
N GLY A 32 -3.76 -13.58 -11.19
CA GLY A 32 -4.52 -12.65 -12.00
C GLY A 32 -5.02 -11.48 -11.19
N LEU A 33 -5.89 -10.67 -11.79
CA LEU A 33 -6.42 -9.46 -11.17
C LEU A 33 -7.95 -9.51 -11.04
N VAL A 34 -8.47 -8.75 -10.11
CA VAL A 34 -9.89 -8.41 -10.00
C VAL A 34 -10.04 -6.93 -10.37
N GLY A 35 -10.97 -6.62 -11.26
CA GLY A 35 -11.16 -5.28 -11.80
C GLY A 35 -12.62 -4.89 -11.93
N LEU A 36 -12.88 -3.86 -12.73
CA LEU A 36 -14.24 -3.45 -13.07
C LEU A 36 -14.86 -4.40 -14.10
N SER A 37 -16.18 -4.37 -14.24
CA SER A 37 -16.91 -5.29 -15.13
C SER A 37 -16.50 -5.15 -16.60
N ASP A 38 -16.15 -3.97 -17.04
CA ASP A 38 -15.66 -3.67 -18.40
C ASP A 38 -14.18 -4.03 -18.62
N GLU A 39 -13.45 -4.33 -17.55
CA GLU A 39 -12.06 -4.77 -17.60
C GLU A 39 -11.93 -6.30 -17.64
N VAL A 40 -12.98 -7.06 -17.29
CA VAL A 40 -12.94 -8.53 -17.24
C VAL A 40 -12.55 -9.14 -18.59
N GLY A 41 -11.57 -10.05 -18.57
CA GLY A 41 -10.98 -10.66 -19.77
C GLY A 41 -9.88 -9.84 -20.44
N SER A 42 -9.66 -8.58 -20.01
CA SER A 42 -8.53 -7.78 -20.45
C SER A 42 -7.22 -8.25 -19.77
N GLN A 43 -6.09 -7.72 -20.21
CA GLN A 43 -4.78 -8.03 -19.65
C GLN A 43 -4.11 -6.78 -19.08
N ILE A 44 -3.50 -6.95 -17.91
CA ILE A 44 -2.61 -5.97 -17.29
C ILE A 44 -1.21 -6.60 -17.25
N LEU A 45 -0.29 -6.09 -18.07
CA LEU A 45 0.95 -6.79 -18.41
C LEU A 45 0.60 -8.21 -18.93
N ASP A 46 1.17 -9.26 -18.36
CA ASP A 46 0.94 -10.64 -18.78
C ASP A 46 -0.18 -11.36 -18.00
N TYR A 47 -0.97 -10.63 -17.20
CA TYR A 47 -1.97 -11.21 -16.30
C TYR A 47 -3.39 -10.77 -16.64
N SER A 48 -4.32 -11.74 -16.67
CA SER A 48 -5.72 -11.49 -16.99
C SER A 48 -6.49 -10.93 -15.82
N VAL A 49 -7.47 -10.06 -16.11
CA VAL A 49 -8.53 -9.68 -15.20
C VAL A 49 -9.56 -10.81 -15.16
N LEU A 50 -9.63 -11.52 -14.03
CA LEU A 50 -10.36 -12.78 -13.87
C LEU A 50 -11.83 -12.57 -13.52
N GLY A 51 -12.18 -11.43 -12.94
CA GLY A 51 -13.53 -11.14 -12.47
C GLY A 51 -13.62 -9.78 -11.79
N THR A 52 -14.74 -9.56 -11.11
CA THR A 52 -15.09 -8.35 -10.37
C THR A 52 -15.07 -8.59 -8.86
N ASP A 53 -15.35 -7.56 -8.05
CA ASP A 53 -15.51 -7.67 -6.59
C ASP A 53 -16.56 -8.74 -6.21
N GLY A 54 -17.57 -8.99 -7.05
CA GLY A 54 -18.59 -10.01 -6.85
C GLY A 54 -18.07 -11.46 -6.95
N ASP A 55 -16.97 -11.67 -7.68
CA ASP A 55 -16.36 -12.98 -7.90
C ASP A 55 -15.32 -13.33 -6.83
N LEU A 56 -14.96 -12.37 -5.95
CA LEU A 56 -13.97 -12.55 -4.89
C LEU A 56 -14.19 -13.80 -4.04
N PRO A 57 -15.42 -14.15 -3.58
CA PRO A 57 -15.61 -15.33 -2.74
C PRO A 57 -15.19 -16.64 -3.40
N LEU A 58 -15.33 -16.76 -4.73
CA LEU A 58 -14.89 -17.93 -5.49
C LEU A 58 -13.39 -17.90 -5.75
N LEU A 59 -12.86 -16.76 -6.20
CA LEU A 59 -11.44 -16.58 -6.52
C LEU A 59 -10.56 -16.81 -5.29
N LEU A 60 -11.01 -16.38 -4.11
CA LEU A 60 -10.28 -16.54 -2.85
C LEU A 60 -10.22 -17.99 -2.33
N GLN A 61 -11.17 -18.85 -2.71
CA GLN A 61 -11.09 -20.28 -2.42
C GLN A 61 -9.92 -20.95 -3.15
N GLU A 62 -9.61 -20.50 -4.37
CA GLU A 62 -8.49 -21.00 -5.15
C GLU A 62 -7.15 -20.29 -4.86
N CYS A 63 -7.21 -19.03 -4.43
CA CYS A 63 -6.04 -18.19 -4.19
C CYS A 63 -6.26 -17.32 -2.93
N PRO A 64 -5.89 -17.82 -1.74
CA PRO A 64 -6.20 -17.12 -0.49
C PRO A 64 -5.30 -15.92 -0.22
N ASN A 65 -4.13 -15.79 -0.86
CA ASN A 65 -3.26 -14.64 -0.69
C ASN A 65 -3.74 -13.47 -1.56
N VAL A 66 -3.86 -12.28 -0.97
CA VAL A 66 -4.42 -11.11 -1.64
C VAL A 66 -3.58 -9.87 -1.39
N LEU A 67 -3.42 -9.06 -2.44
CA LEU A 67 -2.93 -7.69 -2.34
C LEU A 67 -3.95 -6.73 -2.94
N ILE A 68 -4.29 -5.65 -2.22
CA ILE A 68 -5.11 -4.57 -2.78
C ILE A 68 -4.21 -3.65 -3.60
N ALA A 69 -4.35 -3.76 -4.92
CA ALA A 69 -3.58 -3.04 -5.93
C ALA A 69 -4.30 -1.79 -6.47
N VAL A 70 -5.37 -1.34 -5.78
CA VAL A 70 -6.00 -0.05 -6.04
C VAL A 70 -5.13 1.06 -5.45
N GLY A 71 -4.82 2.09 -6.23
CA GLY A 71 -4.11 3.26 -5.73
C GLY A 71 -4.96 4.12 -4.81
N GLN A 72 -4.32 5.02 -4.07
CA GLN A 72 -4.98 5.93 -3.15
C GLN A 72 -4.40 7.34 -3.32
N ILE A 73 -5.23 8.30 -3.70
CA ILE A 73 -4.84 9.73 -3.76
C ILE A 73 -5.87 10.57 -3.00
N LYS A 74 -7.10 10.69 -3.51
CA LYS A 74 -8.11 11.58 -2.95
C LYS A 74 -8.82 11.02 -1.72
N SER A 75 -8.99 9.70 -1.65
CA SER A 75 -9.72 9.04 -0.57
C SER A 75 -9.15 7.64 -0.31
N PRO A 76 -9.02 7.21 0.96
CA PRO A 76 -8.67 5.84 1.33
C PRO A 76 -9.85 4.87 1.21
N GLU A 77 -11.10 5.35 1.12
CA GLU A 77 -12.34 4.58 1.23
C GLU A 77 -12.42 3.36 0.30
N PRO A 78 -12.05 3.43 -1.00
CA PRO A 78 -12.09 2.25 -1.86
C PRO A 78 -11.19 1.11 -1.33
N ARG A 79 -9.99 1.45 -0.83
CA ARG A 79 -9.06 0.46 -0.28
C ARG A 79 -9.55 -0.11 1.05
N ILE A 80 -10.08 0.75 1.94
CA ILE A 80 -10.65 0.34 3.24
C ILE A 80 -11.80 -0.64 2.99
N ARG A 81 -12.78 -0.26 2.16
CA ARG A 81 -13.93 -1.10 1.83
C ARG A 81 -13.52 -2.47 1.29
N LEU A 82 -12.58 -2.51 0.33
CA LEU A 82 -12.09 -3.76 -0.24
C LEU A 82 -11.37 -4.61 0.81
N PHE A 83 -10.54 -4.02 1.65
CA PHE A 83 -9.84 -4.73 2.71
C PHE A 83 -10.81 -5.37 3.70
N ASP A 84 -11.81 -4.63 4.15
CA ASP A 84 -12.81 -5.11 5.11
C ASP A 84 -13.72 -6.20 4.49
N GLN A 85 -14.13 -6.02 3.24
CA GLN A 85 -14.92 -7.03 2.51
C GLN A 85 -14.14 -8.34 2.33
N ILE A 86 -12.89 -8.26 1.90
CA ILE A 86 -12.05 -9.42 1.62
C ILE A 86 -11.69 -10.15 2.90
N LYS A 87 -11.40 -9.44 3.98
CA LYS A 87 -11.06 -9.99 5.30
C LYS A 87 -12.10 -11.00 5.83
N LEU A 88 -13.33 -10.90 5.38
CA LEU A 88 -14.41 -11.83 5.77
C LEU A 88 -14.30 -13.21 5.09
N ASN A 89 -13.39 -13.40 4.13
CA ASN A 89 -13.31 -14.58 3.28
C ASN A 89 -12.13 -15.52 3.61
N ASN A 90 -11.72 -15.66 4.85
CA ASN A 90 -10.64 -16.57 5.27
C ASN A 90 -9.41 -16.50 4.32
N CYS A 91 -8.91 -15.29 4.09
CA CYS A 91 -7.78 -15.00 3.21
C CYS A 91 -6.61 -14.41 3.99
N GLU A 92 -5.44 -14.41 3.37
CA GLU A 92 -4.20 -13.85 3.90
C GLU A 92 -3.83 -12.56 3.14
N PHE A 93 -3.37 -11.58 3.88
CA PHE A 93 -2.84 -10.33 3.32
C PHE A 93 -1.33 -10.25 3.58
N PRO A 94 -0.49 -10.89 2.77
CA PRO A 94 0.95 -10.82 2.97
C PRO A 94 1.45 -9.38 2.82
N ALA A 95 2.43 -9.01 3.62
CA ALA A 95 3.22 -7.82 3.33
C ALA A 95 4.15 -8.14 2.15
N ILE A 96 4.14 -7.28 1.13
CA ILE A 96 4.96 -7.42 -0.08
C ILE A 96 6.08 -6.38 -0.03
N VAL A 97 7.33 -6.82 -0.16
CA VAL A 97 8.49 -5.95 -0.01
C VAL A 97 9.41 -6.09 -1.23
N SER A 98 9.63 -5.00 -1.93
CA SER A 98 10.61 -4.98 -3.00
C SER A 98 12.00 -5.43 -2.52
N PRO A 99 12.70 -6.31 -3.25
CA PRO A 99 14.09 -6.64 -2.94
C PRO A 99 15.05 -5.45 -3.11
N HIS A 100 14.58 -4.37 -3.75
CA HIS A 100 15.33 -3.11 -3.88
C HIS A 100 14.97 -2.06 -2.82
N ALA A 101 14.11 -2.40 -1.85
CA ALA A 101 13.85 -1.58 -0.68
C ALA A 101 14.78 -1.97 0.47
N TYR A 102 15.11 -1.00 1.32
CA TYR A 102 15.70 -1.31 2.62
C TYR A 102 14.61 -1.28 3.69
N VAL A 103 14.44 -2.37 4.39
CA VAL A 103 13.54 -2.47 5.54
C VAL A 103 14.34 -2.96 6.73
N SER A 104 14.43 -2.13 7.76
CA SER A 104 15.17 -2.47 8.97
C SER A 104 14.58 -3.72 9.64
N PRO A 105 15.41 -4.67 10.10
CA PRO A 105 14.93 -5.81 10.90
C PRO A 105 14.32 -5.40 12.25
N HIS A 106 14.50 -4.14 12.64
CA HIS A 106 13.91 -3.54 13.85
C HIS A 106 12.63 -2.74 13.57
N SER A 107 12.05 -2.86 12.38
CA SER A 107 10.77 -2.28 12.01
C SER A 107 9.66 -3.33 11.97
N THR A 108 8.42 -2.89 11.97
CA THR A 108 7.23 -3.74 11.85
C THR A 108 6.42 -3.34 10.64
N LEU A 109 6.13 -4.30 9.75
CA LEU A 109 5.19 -4.14 8.64
C LEU A 109 3.98 -5.02 8.89
N ASN A 110 2.78 -4.43 8.82
CA ASN A 110 1.54 -5.16 9.02
C ASN A 110 0.90 -5.63 7.70
N ALA A 111 -0.12 -6.48 7.84
CA ALA A 111 -0.78 -7.21 6.77
C ALA A 111 -1.24 -6.33 5.59
N GLY A 112 -1.05 -6.79 4.37
CA GLY A 112 -1.49 -6.13 3.13
C GLY A 112 -0.71 -4.88 2.74
N THR A 113 0.34 -4.55 3.48
CA THR A 113 1.19 -3.40 3.16
C THR A 113 2.17 -3.76 2.04
N ILE A 114 2.32 -2.86 1.07
CA ILE A 114 3.33 -2.97 0.02
C ILE A 114 4.42 -1.91 0.17
N VAL A 115 5.67 -2.34 0.06
CA VAL A 115 6.87 -1.49 0.07
C VAL A 115 7.50 -1.55 -1.32
N MET A 116 7.51 -0.43 -2.01
CA MET A 116 7.94 -0.32 -3.39
C MET A 116 9.46 -0.15 -3.54
N HIS A 117 9.93 -0.19 -4.77
CA HIS A 117 11.36 -0.11 -5.09
C HIS A 117 12.04 1.14 -4.54
N GLY A 118 13.21 0.95 -3.92
CA GLY A 118 14.04 2.03 -3.40
C GLY A 118 13.50 2.74 -2.15
N ALA A 119 12.37 2.29 -1.58
CA ALA A 119 11.90 2.80 -0.30
C ALA A 119 12.87 2.41 0.83
N ILE A 120 13.00 3.29 1.81
CA ILE A 120 13.83 3.07 3.00
C ILE A 120 12.95 3.16 4.24
N ILE A 121 12.94 2.12 5.05
CA ILE A 121 12.23 2.04 6.33
C ILE A 121 13.25 1.77 7.43
N ASN A 122 13.49 2.75 8.29
CA ASN A 122 14.50 2.71 9.33
C ASN A 122 14.04 2.01 10.62
N ALA A 123 14.92 1.92 11.60
CA ALA A 123 14.70 1.20 12.85
C ALA A 123 13.59 1.85 13.70
N GLY A 124 12.82 1.02 14.41
CA GLY A 124 11.73 1.46 15.27
C GLY A 124 10.45 1.88 14.54
N VAL A 125 10.45 1.84 13.19
CA VAL A 125 9.25 2.18 12.40
C VAL A 125 8.18 1.11 12.56
N VAL A 126 6.92 1.56 12.72
CA VAL A 126 5.73 0.71 12.67
C VAL A 126 4.85 1.18 11.53
N VAL A 127 4.59 0.30 10.56
CA VAL A 127 3.66 0.53 9.46
C VAL A 127 2.41 -0.32 9.66
N GLY A 128 1.26 0.31 9.63
CA GLY A 128 -0.06 -0.29 9.74
C GLY A 128 -0.42 -1.22 8.58
N ARG A 129 -1.67 -1.68 8.58
CA ARG A 129 -2.23 -2.60 7.57
C ARG A 129 -2.61 -1.86 6.29
N ASN A 130 -2.56 -2.57 5.16
CA ASN A 130 -3.03 -2.08 3.86
C ASN A 130 -2.44 -0.72 3.46
N CYS A 131 -1.17 -0.47 3.82
CA CYS A 131 -0.45 0.75 3.48
C CYS A 131 0.28 0.62 2.14
N ILE A 132 0.51 1.77 1.50
CA ILE A 132 1.41 1.90 0.35
C ILE A 132 2.61 2.74 0.78
N ILE A 133 3.78 2.13 0.85
CA ILE A 133 5.06 2.82 1.02
C ILE A 133 5.71 2.86 -0.36
N ASN A 134 5.50 3.98 -1.05
CA ASN A 134 5.78 4.07 -2.49
C ASN A 134 7.27 4.24 -2.80
N SER A 135 7.59 4.14 -4.09
CA SER A 135 8.98 4.13 -4.58
C SER A 135 9.80 5.31 -4.06
N GLN A 136 11.02 5.02 -3.59
CA GLN A 136 12.00 5.99 -3.10
C GLN A 136 11.53 6.84 -1.90
N SER A 137 10.44 6.47 -1.22
CA SER A 137 10.05 7.14 0.02
C SER A 137 11.05 6.82 1.14
N LEU A 138 11.29 7.80 2.02
CA LEU A 138 12.15 7.67 3.18
C LEU A 138 11.33 7.77 4.45
N ILE A 139 11.35 6.71 5.26
CA ILE A 139 10.69 6.64 6.57
C ILE A 139 11.78 6.52 7.62
N GLU A 140 12.01 7.60 8.35
CA GLU A 140 13.03 7.69 9.37
C GLU A 140 12.64 6.97 10.67
N HIS A 141 13.60 6.86 11.59
CA HIS A 141 13.48 6.10 12.84
C HIS A 141 12.26 6.50 13.68
N ASP A 142 11.66 5.53 14.39
CA ASP A 142 10.56 5.72 15.35
C ASP A 142 9.27 6.33 14.76
N VAL A 143 9.10 6.29 13.45
CA VAL A 143 7.87 6.74 12.77
C VAL A 143 6.77 5.71 12.97
N ILE A 144 5.54 6.20 13.24
CA ILE A 144 4.34 5.39 13.32
C ILE A 144 3.39 5.79 12.18
N ILE A 145 3.08 4.85 11.30
CA ILE A 145 2.10 5.02 10.22
C ILE A 145 0.91 4.11 10.53
N SER A 146 -0.26 4.70 10.71
CA SER A 146 -1.50 3.96 10.95
C SER A 146 -1.96 3.21 9.70
N ASP A 147 -3.06 2.43 9.83
CA ASP A 147 -3.63 1.64 8.74
C ASP A 147 -4.07 2.49 7.55
N HIS A 148 -4.08 1.89 6.37
CA HIS A 148 -4.63 2.46 5.14
C HIS A 148 -3.99 3.78 4.69
N CYS A 149 -2.73 4.03 5.05
CA CYS A 149 -1.98 5.21 4.62
C CYS A 149 -1.29 4.99 3.29
N HIS A 150 -1.09 6.09 2.55
CA HIS A 150 -0.23 6.09 1.36
C HIS A 150 0.86 7.16 1.51
N ILE A 151 2.10 6.72 1.65
CA ILE A 151 3.29 7.57 1.58
C ILE A 151 3.77 7.49 0.13
N ALA A 152 3.55 8.56 -0.63
CA ALA A 152 3.76 8.57 -2.07
C ALA A 152 5.25 8.66 -2.44
N THR A 153 5.52 8.56 -3.75
CA THR A 153 6.88 8.51 -4.32
C THR A 153 7.78 9.63 -3.79
N SER A 154 8.96 9.26 -3.32
CA SER A 154 9.99 10.19 -2.82
C SER A 154 9.54 11.11 -1.67
N ALA A 155 8.46 10.77 -0.96
CA ALA A 155 8.10 11.49 0.25
C ALA A 155 9.05 11.16 1.39
N THR A 156 9.37 12.15 2.23
CA THR A 156 10.30 12.03 3.37
C THR A 156 9.55 12.23 4.68
N ILE A 157 9.51 11.22 5.52
CA ILE A 157 8.91 11.23 6.84
C ILE A 157 10.02 11.19 7.87
N ASN A 158 10.30 12.32 8.52
CA ASN A 158 11.40 12.42 9.48
C ASN A 158 11.08 11.72 10.82
N GLY A 159 12.12 11.56 11.65
CA GLY A 159 12.06 10.71 12.85
C GLY A 159 10.95 11.07 13.83
N GLY A 160 10.32 10.03 14.42
CA GLY A 160 9.29 10.17 15.44
C GLY A 160 7.96 10.76 14.97
N VAL A 161 7.74 10.91 13.66
CA VAL A 161 6.47 11.37 13.09
C VAL A 161 5.37 10.33 13.31
N GLN A 162 4.16 10.77 13.60
CA GLN A 162 2.97 9.94 13.69
C GLN A 162 1.98 10.32 12.59
N ILE A 163 1.53 9.34 11.82
CA ILE A 163 0.57 9.53 10.71
C ILE A 163 -0.70 8.75 11.01
N GLY A 164 -1.82 9.46 11.08
CA GLY A 164 -3.14 8.92 11.35
C GLY A 164 -3.72 8.12 10.18
N LEU A 165 -4.72 7.30 10.51
CA LEU A 165 -5.42 6.38 9.61
C LEU A 165 -5.85 7.04 8.30
N GLY A 166 -5.68 6.33 7.19
CA GLY A 166 -6.19 6.75 5.88
C GLY A 166 -5.52 7.98 5.27
N THR A 167 -4.46 8.49 5.87
CA THR A 167 -3.77 9.70 5.41
C THR A 167 -2.95 9.45 4.15
N PHE A 168 -2.99 10.42 3.23
CA PHE A 168 -2.16 10.49 2.04
C PHE A 168 -1.08 11.55 2.19
N VAL A 169 0.18 11.16 1.95
CA VAL A 169 1.32 12.09 1.88
C VAL A 169 1.87 12.08 0.46
N GLY A 170 1.69 13.19 -0.25
CA GLY A 170 1.98 13.34 -1.67
C GLY A 170 3.46 13.24 -2.04
N SER A 171 3.71 12.96 -3.31
CA SER A 171 5.05 12.75 -3.85
C SER A 171 5.99 13.92 -3.58
N GLY A 172 7.22 13.63 -3.13
CA GLY A 172 8.24 14.62 -2.84
C GLY A 172 7.94 15.53 -1.65
N SER A 173 6.89 15.26 -0.86
CA SER A 173 6.60 16.02 0.36
C SER A 173 7.54 15.64 1.49
N SER A 174 7.76 16.55 2.42
CA SER A 174 8.57 16.32 3.61
C SER A 174 7.82 16.69 4.89
N VAL A 175 7.88 15.81 5.90
CA VAL A 175 7.27 16.01 7.20
C VAL A 175 8.35 16.21 8.24
N ARG A 176 8.26 17.31 9.00
CA ARG A 176 9.23 17.65 10.06
C ARG A 176 9.23 16.60 11.17
N GLN A 177 10.39 16.34 11.74
CA GLN A 177 10.59 15.45 12.87
C GLN A 177 9.60 15.73 14.02
N GLY A 178 9.03 14.66 14.59
CA GLY A 178 8.14 14.68 15.74
C GLY A 178 6.74 15.24 15.47
N THR A 179 6.41 15.57 14.21
CA THR A 179 5.08 16.07 13.82
C THR A 179 4.02 14.98 13.93
N LYS A 180 2.81 15.36 14.33
CA LYS A 180 1.62 14.50 14.31
C LYS A 180 0.70 14.93 13.18
N ILE A 181 0.39 14.02 12.28
CA ILE A 181 -0.61 14.19 11.23
C ILE A 181 -1.83 13.36 11.60
N GLY A 182 -2.98 14.00 11.69
CA GLY A 182 -4.25 13.36 12.04
C GLY A 182 -4.73 12.35 10.99
N GLU A 183 -5.88 11.76 11.25
CA GLU A 183 -6.51 10.80 10.35
C GLU A 183 -7.08 11.49 9.10
N HIS A 184 -7.15 10.76 7.99
CA HIS A 184 -7.78 11.20 6.73
C HIS A 184 -7.25 12.54 6.20
N CYS A 185 -5.99 12.87 6.50
CA CYS A 185 -5.35 14.05 5.95
C CYS A 185 -4.95 13.84 4.49
N PHE A 186 -5.01 14.91 3.71
CA PHE A 186 -4.47 14.96 2.36
C PHE A 186 -3.35 15.99 2.29
N ILE A 187 -2.11 15.51 2.17
CA ILE A 187 -0.93 16.35 1.94
C ILE A 187 -0.59 16.23 0.46
N GLY A 188 -0.73 17.31 -0.29
CA GLY A 188 -0.44 17.39 -1.72
C GLY A 188 1.04 17.15 -2.03
N MET A 189 1.37 17.03 -3.31
CA MET A 189 2.76 16.81 -3.72
C MET A 189 3.65 18.03 -3.41
N GLY A 190 4.92 17.77 -3.07
CA GLY A 190 5.94 18.81 -2.85
C GLY A 190 5.72 19.70 -1.61
N ARG A 191 4.85 19.28 -0.67
CA ARG A 191 4.55 20.05 0.54
C ARG A 191 5.59 19.84 1.63
N GLN A 192 5.81 20.92 2.41
CA GLN A 192 6.57 20.88 3.65
C GLN A 192 5.61 20.98 4.83
N VAL A 193 5.47 19.91 5.59
CA VAL A 193 4.65 19.86 6.81
C VAL A 193 5.55 20.20 7.99
N LEU A 194 5.41 21.42 8.53
CA LEU A 194 6.27 21.97 9.57
C LEU A 194 5.64 21.97 10.98
N SER A 195 4.37 21.62 11.08
CA SER A 195 3.61 21.56 12.35
C SER A 195 2.55 20.46 12.27
N ASP A 196 1.96 20.13 13.41
CA ASP A 196 0.88 19.17 13.50
C ASP A 196 -0.29 19.53 12.60
N CYS A 197 -0.96 18.51 12.07
CA CYS A 197 -2.15 18.63 11.24
C CYS A 197 -3.32 17.94 11.94
N GLU A 198 -4.42 18.65 12.10
CA GLU A 198 -5.67 18.07 12.63
C GLU A 198 -6.25 17.03 11.64
N ALA A 199 -7.09 16.11 12.16
CA ALA A 199 -7.76 15.12 11.32
C ALA A 199 -8.56 15.79 10.19
N GLY A 200 -8.49 15.23 8.99
CA GLY A 200 -9.13 15.76 7.78
C GLY A 200 -8.47 16.99 7.17
N ALA A 201 -7.28 17.38 7.63
CA ALA A 201 -6.57 18.55 7.07
C ALA A 201 -6.26 18.35 5.59
N LEU A 202 -6.52 19.42 4.80
CA LEU A 202 -6.24 19.45 3.37
C LEU A 202 -5.13 20.47 3.09
N MET A 203 -4.01 19.97 2.56
CA MET A 203 -2.86 20.77 2.11
C MET A 203 -2.63 20.47 0.61
N PRO A 204 -3.45 21.01 -0.30
CA PRO A 204 -3.45 20.68 -1.73
C PRO A 204 -2.19 21.11 -2.45
#